data_c9801bc0e9024a5db614f2998e19561f
#
_entry.id   c9801bc0e9024a5db614f2998e19561f
#
_cell.length_a   1.000
_cell.length_b   1.000
_cell.length_c   1.000
_cell.angle_alpha   90.00
_cell.angle_beta   90.00
_cell.angle_gamma   90.00
#
_symmetry.space_group_name_H-M   'P 1'
#
loop_
_entity.id
_entity.type
_entity.pdbx_description
1 polymer ?
#
loop_
_entity_poly.entity_id
_entity_poly.type
_entity_poly.pdbx_seq_one_letter_code
_entity_poly.pdbx_strand_id
1 'polypeptide(L)' 'MSNNWIEKDNKLSKTYKFDTFIDAINWMGKAAVVIEAFNHHPEWSNVYNKVHVVLRTHDAGYIVTNKDRKLAQLLDEVEL' A
#
# COMPACT_ATOMS: atom_id res chain seq x y z
N MET A 1 10.26 10.96 6.20
CA MET A 1 9.24 10.89 6.47
C MET A 1 8.72 9.78 7.10
N SER A 2 8.32 9.72 8.11
CA SER A 2 7.76 8.67 8.67
C SER A 2 6.52 8.47 8.13
N ASN A 3 6.09 7.42 8.13
CA ASN A 3 4.99 7.13 7.40
C ASN A 3 4.29 5.98 7.98
N ASN A 4 4.57 5.55 9.12
CA ASN A 4 3.91 4.42 9.79
C ASN A 4 4.03 3.10 9.03
N TRP A 5 4.90 3.02 8.07
CA TRP A 5 5.19 1.73 7.44
C TRP A 5 6.08 0.90 8.37
N ILE A 6 5.74 -0.38 8.51
CA ILE A 6 6.47 -1.30 9.37
C ILE A 6 7.15 -2.33 8.48
N GLU A 7 8.46 -2.46 8.60
CA GLU A 7 9.21 -3.48 7.87
C GLU A 7 9.56 -4.60 8.84
N LYS A 8 8.94 -5.76 8.65
CA LYS A 8 9.14 -6.90 9.54
C LYS A 8 8.82 -8.17 8.77
N ASP A 9 9.55 -9.24 9.03
CA ASP A 9 9.30 -10.55 8.42
C ASP A 9 9.29 -10.48 6.89
N ASN A 10 10.21 -9.69 6.33
CA ASN A 10 10.34 -9.52 4.89
C ASN A 10 9.10 -8.89 4.25
N LYS A 11 8.36 -8.10 5.00
CA LYS A 11 7.19 -7.38 4.49
C LYS A 11 7.25 -5.93 4.92
N LEU A 12 6.70 -5.07 4.08
CA LEU A 12 6.50 -3.67 4.41
C LEU A 12 4.99 -3.48 4.49
N SER A 13 4.47 -3.11 5.64
CA SER A 13 3.01 -3.07 5.83
C SER A 13 2.56 -1.79 6.49
N LYS A 14 1.33 -1.40 6.19
CA LYS A 14 0.69 -0.23 6.77
C LYS A 14 -0.82 -0.39 6.67
N THR A 15 -1.53 0.14 7.66
CA THR A 15 -2.99 0.21 7.62
C THR A 15 -3.39 1.67 7.47
N TYR A 16 -4.10 1.99 6.39
CA TYR A 16 -4.68 3.32 6.19
C TYR A 16 -6.08 3.32 6.80
N LYS A 17 -6.40 4.38 7.53
CA LYS A 17 -7.71 4.52 8.14
C LYS A 17 -8.38 5.78 7.62
N PHE A 18 -9.64 5.65 7.26
CA PHE A 18 -10.42 6.74 6.68
C PHE A 18 -11.63 7.05 7.55
N ASP A 19 -12.35 8.11 7.24
CA ASP A 19 -13.53 8.47 8.01
C ASP A 19 -14.69 7.53 7.73
N THR A 20 -14.80 7.06 6.49
CA THR A 20 -15.93 6.21 6.07
C THR A 20 -15.46 5.09 5.18
N PHE A 21 -16.34 4.10 5.00
CA PHE A 21 -16.10 3.03 4.05
C PHE A 21 -15.95 3.55 2.62
N ILE A 22 -16.80 4.49 2.24
CA ILE A 22 -16.74 5.07 0.89
C ILE A 22 -15.39 5.73 0.65
N ASP A 23 -14.88 6.46 1.63
CA ASP A 23 -13.56 7.09 1.50
C ASP A 23 -12.47 6.04 1.31
N ALA A 24 -12.54 4.94 2.05
CA ALA A 24 -11.58 3.85 1.90
C ALA A 24 -11.62 3.28 0.48
N ILE A 25 -12.80 3.03 -0.05
CA ILE A 25 -12.96 2.49 -1.40
C ILE A 25 -12.49 3.50 -2.45
N ASN A 26 -12.82 4.78 -2.26
CA ASN A 26 -12.37 5.82 -3.20
C ASN A 26 -10.84 5.92 -3.21
N TRP A 27 -10.20 5.83 -2.05
CA TRP A 27 -8.76 5.83 -1.98
C TRP A 27 -8.16 4.62 -2.71
N MET A 28 -8.75 3.44 -2.51
CA MET A 28 -8.28 2.23 -3.19
C MET A 28 -8.37 2.39 -4.70
N GLY A 29 -9.45 3.01 -5.20
CA GLY A 29 -9.59 3.25 -6.63
C GLY A 29 -8.49 4.16 -7.18
N LYS A 30 -8.16 5.22 -6.46
CA LYS A 30 -7.09 6.12 -6.86
C LYS A 30 -5.73 5.45 -6.74
N ALA A 31 -5.52 4.71 -5.67
CA ALA A 31 -4.28 3.98 -5.47
C ALA A 31 -4.07 2.92 -6.55
N ALA A 32 -5.16 2.30 -7.00
CA ALA A 32 -5.07 1.26 -8.04
C ALA A 32 -4.46 1.82 -9.33
N VAL A 33 -4.76 3.06 -9.68
CA VAL A 33 -4.19 3.69 -10.87
C VAL A 33 -2.67 3.84 -10.72
N VAL A 34 -2.22 4.25 -9.54
CA VAL A 34 -0.80 4.41 -9.25
C VAL A 34 -0.10 3.05 -9.28
N ILE A 35 -0.72 2.05 -8.67
CA ILE A 35 -0.18 0.69 -8.60
C ILE A 35 0.00 0.13 -10.01
N GLU A 36 -1.01 0.29 -10.84
CA GLU A 36 -0.97 -0.25 -12.20
C GLU A 36 0.10 0.46 -13.04
N ALA A 37 0.21 1.78 -12.89
CA ALA A 37 1.21 2.55 -13.62
C ALA A 37 2.62 2.18 -13.19
N PHE A 38 2.82 1.92 -11.90
CA PHE A 38 4.13 1.53 -11.39
C PHE A 38 4.43 0.04 -11.67
N ASN A 39 3.39 -0.73 -11.96
CA ASN A 39 3.47 -2.15 -12.29
C ASN A 39 4.12 -2.98 -11.18
N HIS A 40 3.76 -2.69 -9.94
CA HIS A 40 4.18 -3.48 -8.80
C HIS A 40 2.99 -3.53 -7.84
N HIS A 41 2.43 -4.70 -7.62
CA HIS A 41 1.11 -4.84 -7.01
C HIS A 41 1.20 -5.30 -5.55
N PRO A 42 0.45 -4.67 -4.65
CA PRO A 42 0.46 -5.04 -3.24
C PRO A 42 -0.46 -6.22 -2.97
N GLU A 43 -0.30 -6.80 -1.77
CA GLU A 43 -1.33 -7.61 -1.18
C GLU A 43 -2.12 -6.66 -0.30
N TRP A 44 -3.41 -6.52 -0.50
CA TRP A 44 -4.17 -5.58 0.31
C TRP A 44 -5.58 -6.09 0.57
N SER A 45 -6.18 -5.55 1.63
CA SER A 45 -7.54 -5.89 1.99
C SER A 45 -8.23 -4.66 2.57
N ASN A 46 -9.56 -4.69 2.56
CA ASN A 46 -10.35 -3.62 3.12
C ASN A 46 -11.33 -4.19 4.14
N VAL A 47 -11.39 -3.57 5.30
CA VAL A 47 -12.40 -3.88 6.29
C VAL A 47 -12.98 -2.54 6.74
N TYR A 48 -14.23 -2.28 6.40
CA TYR A 48 -14.95 -1.05 6.73
C TYR A 48 -14.15 0.18 6.27
N ASN A 49 -13.64 0.99 7.20
CA ASN A 49 -12.91 2.21 6.86
C ASN A 49 -11.40 2.04 6.86
N LYS A 50 -10.91 0.81 6.84
CA LYS A 50 -9.48 0.55 6.89
C LYS A 50 -9.03 -0.21 5.65
N VAL A 51 -7.83 0.13 5.17
CA VAL A 51 -7.19 -0.59 4.08
C VAL A 51 -5.82 -1.04 4.57
N HIS A 52 -5.63 -2.35 4.63
CA HIS A 52 -4.37 -2.92 5.07
C HIS A 52 -3.55 -3.29 3.84
N VAL A 53 -2.33 -2.76 3.76
CA VAL A 53 -1.47 -2.94 2.59
C VAL A 53 -0.19 -3.65 3.01
N VAL A 54 0.20 -4.68 2.26
CA VAL A 54 1.44 -5.39 2.46
C VAL A 54 2.22 -5.37 1.15
N LEU A 55 3.48 -4.94 1.21
CA LEU A 55 4.34 -4.86 0.05
C LEU A 55 5.54 -5.78 0.22
N ARG A 56 5.82 -6.56 -0.82
CA ARG A 56 7.02 -7.34 -0.93
C ARG A 56 7.21 -7.72 -2.39
N THR A 57 8.43 -7.95 -2.80
CA THR A 57 8.73 -8.24 -4.20
C THR A 57 8.74 -9.73 -4.42
N HIS A 58 7.74 -10.22 -5.15
CA HIS A 58 7.55 -11.62 -5.42
C HIS A 58 8.76 -12.23 -6.14
N ASP A 59 9.24 -11.54 -7.19
CA ASP A 59 10.31 -12.07 -8.01
C ASP A 59 11.66 -12.10 -7.29
N ALA A 60 11.79 -11.39 -6.19
CA ALA A 60 13.02 -11.38 -5.41
C ALA A 60 12.97 -12.36 -4.25
N GLY A 61 11.99 -13.27 -4.21
CA GLY A 61 11.87 -14.25 -3.15
C GLY A 61 11.00 -13.77 -2.00
N TYR A 62 10.01 -12.92 -2.27
CA TYR A 62 9.09 -12.41 -1.25
C TYR A 62 9.80 -11.59 -0.18
N ILE A 63 10.71 -10.72 -0.61
CA ILE A 63 11.38 -9.83 0.32
C ILE A 63 11.10 -8.38 -0.06
N VAL A 64 11.39 -7.46 0.85
CA VAL A 64 11.25 -6.03 0.58
C VAL A 64 12.42 -5.55 -0.29
N THR A 65 12.11 -4.85 -1.36
CA THR A 65 13.12 -4.25 -2.23
C THR A 65 12.82 -2.77 -2.40
N ASN A 66 13.64 -2.08 -3.19
CA ASN A 66 13.41 -0.67 -3.47
C ASN A 66 12.10 -0.41 -4.21
N LYS A 67 11.58 -1.41 -4.95
CA LYS A 67 10.26 -1.29 -5.56
C LYS A 67 9.19 -1.10 -4.51
N ASP A 68 9.27 -1.85 -3.42
CA ASP A 68 8.28 -1.75 -2.34
C ASP A 68 8.39 -0.41 -1.63
N ARG A 69 9.61 0.05 -1.38
CA ARG A 69 9.80 1.33 -0.72
C ARG A 69 9.30 2.49 -1.58
N LYS A 70 9.52 2.40 -2.89
CA LYS A 70 9.02 3.43 -3.80
C LYS A 70 7.49 3.41 -3.88
N LEU A 71 6.89 2.22 -3.96
CA LEU A 71 5.44 2.12 -4.00
C LEU A 71 4.83 2.62 -2.69
N ALA A 72 5.44 2.31 -1.55
CA ALA A 72 4.97 2.81 -0.26
C ALA A 72 4.92 4.34 -0.27
N GLN A 73 5.95 4.99 -0.80
CA GLN A 73 5.98 6.44 -0.90
C GLN A 73 4.86 6.94 -1.82
N LEU A 74 4.69 6.30 -2.97
CA LEU A 74 3.64 6.71 -3.92
C LEU A 74 2.25 6.56 -3.32
N LEU A 75 2.00 5.49 -2.57
CA LEU A 75 0.72 5.28 -1.93
C LEU A 75 0.44 6.33 -0.85
N ASP A 76 1.48 6.72 -0.11
CA ASP A 76 1.31 7.76 0.90
C ASP A 76 0.98 9.12 0.28
N GLU A 77 1.28 9.31 -1.00
CA GLU A 77 0.98 10.56 -1.70
C GLU A 77 -0.40 10.58 -2.33
N VAL A 78 -1.12 9.47 -2.33
CA VAL A 78 -2.47 9.42 -2.90
C VAL A 78 -3.45 10.12 -1.96
N GLU A 79 -4.19 11.10 -2.48
CA GLU A 79 -5.14 11.85 -1.69
C GLU A 79 -6.56 11.60 -2.18
N LEU A 80 -7.52 11.71 -1.28
CA LEU A 80 -8.94 11.63 -1.66
C LEU A 80 -9.41 12.89 -2.47
#